data_72a7bce1e6be5ac2f4f21e5e31a8cf7e
#
_entry.id   72a7bce1e6be5ac2f4f21e5e31a8cf7e
#
_cell.length_a   1.000
_cell.length_b   1.000
_cell.length_c   1.000
_cell.angle_alpha   90.00
_cell.angle_beta   90.00
_cell.angle_gamma   90.00
#
_symmetry.space_group_name_H-M   'P 1'
#
loop_
_entity.id
_entity.type
_entity.pdbx_description
1 polymer ?
#
loop_
_entity_poly.entity_id
_entity_poly.type
_entity_poly.pdbx_seq_one_letter_code
_entity_poly.pdbx_strand_id
1 'polypeptide(L)'
;MIGQAEVRARSWGAYANLKRDLTIADLKPNATATASHDAASRPVTRAPFQGLKEGGSVAVNTPPSSSSSSVYEQASPRPDIPTTQTVLMLYQPRTRYALTPKHETPSLHFDDEVLIKVKAIGLNPIDWKAPDFGFGIPTLPYISGRDYVGTIVHAHPSSPHQPRSTASSSSSSSSASTTSSSDDDNNQQGPLYLAVSTDYRDTRKAAFQEYAIAHTHTICRLPASLPAASGASLGVAFVAAALTLGICFGIDFSQTSVGLQARGPDYLTLLNSIPASRIPADVLAEAHGGIAESERARAGDWLALWGGSSTTALCALQLARLAGLRVVAVGDAAKHGARPVATSVDLWVDSHDPQRAAEVVRGVTGGACRFGVDFVGRETAGRLAGVLGGGEGEGGEKRQAHLVGLASNPKGVGEGVRVHSVPIKLFHEVPEVGRATMEWLERLLEGGLLTPPEVVVEKGGLAGVNAALDRMRRGEISGRRLAVELD
;
A
#
# COMPACT_ATOMS: atom_id res chain seq x y z
N MET A 1 -10.78 34.70 24.65
CA MET A 1 -11.51 33.63 23.93
C MET A 1 -11.90 34.00 22.49
N ILE A 2 -11.27 35.02 21.88
CA ILE A 2 -11.53 35.42 20.49
C ILE A 2 -10.44 34.89 19.52
N GLY A 3 -9.27 34.49 20.03
CA GLY A 3 -8.14 34.08 19.18
C GLY A 3 -8.18 32.68 18.57
N GLN A 4 -9.02 31.76 19.08
CA GLN A 4 -9.05 30.37 18.56
C GLN A 4 -9.97 30.18 17.35
N ALA A 5 -10.94 31.04 17.15
CA ALA A 5 -11.85 30.98 16.00
C ALA A 5 -11.21 31.51 14.71
N GLU A 6 -10.34 32.53 14.83
CA GLU A 6 -9.65 33.10 13.66
C GLU A 6 -8.53 32.19 13.11
N VAL A 7 -7.83 31.46 13.98
CA VAL A 7 -6.82 30.48 13.53
C VAL A 7 -7.46 29.31 12.82
N ARG A 8 -8.65 28.86 13.24
CA ARG A 8 -9.45 27.86 12.52
C ARG A 8 -9.90 28.35 11.13
N ALA A 9 -10.31 29.60 11.00
CA ALA A 9 -10.76 30.15 9.73
C ALA A 9 -9.62 30.26 8.68
N ARG A 10 -8.37 30.51 9.10
CA ARG A 10 -7.21 30.61 8.20
C ARG A 10 -6.74 29.24 7.68
N SER A 11 -6.85 28.16 8.46
CA SER A 11 -6.57 26.79 7.99
C SER A 11 -7.60 26.31 6.97
N TRP A 12 -8.86 26.75 7.07
CA TRP A 12 -9.93 26.48 6.11
C TRP A 12 -9.80 27.27 4.81
N GLY A 13 -9.24 28.49 4.85
CA GLY A 13 -8.97 29.30 3.67
C GLY A 13 -7.96 28.64 2.69
N ALA A 14 -6.95 27.96 3.20
CA ALA A 14 -5.99 27.19 2.40
C ALA A 14 -6.66 25.98 1.70
N TYR A 15 -7.61 25.32 2.38
CA TYR A 15 -8.38 24.21 1.79
C TYR A 15 -9.42 24.66 0.75
N ALA A 16 -10.01 25.86 0.92
CA ALA A 16 -10.97 26.42 -0.05
C ALA A 16 -10.30 26.85 -1.35
N ASN A 17 -9.04 27.26 -1.30
CA ASN A 17 -8.24 27.61 -2.50
C ASN A 17 -7.83 26.37 -3.30
N LEU A 18 -7.64 25.19 -2.66
CA LEU A 18 -7.43 23.92 -3.38
C LEU A 18 -8.63 23.53 -4.27
N LYS A 19 -9.84 23.97 -3.94
CA LYS A 19 -11.04 23.72 -4.76
C LYS A 19 -11.08 24.49 -6.08
N ARG A 20 -10.34 25.59 -6.21
CA ARG A 20 -10.35 26.45 -7.43
C ARG A 20 -9.34 26.04 -8.48
N ASP A 21 -8.27 25.34 -8.12
CA ASP A 21 -7.14 25.09 -9.02
C ASP A 21 -7.11 23.70 -9.66
N LEU A 22 -8.03 22.79 -9.32
CA LEU A 22 -8.16 21.49 -9.95
C LEU A 22 -9.27 21.52 -11.02
N THR A 23 -8.96 22.05 -12.20
CA THR A 23 -9.77 21.85 -13.40
C THR A 23 -9.42 20.52 -14.07
N ILE A 24 -10.41 19.90 -14.73
CA ILE A 24 -10.29 18.62 -15.46
C ILE A 24 -9.14 18.63 -16.51
N ALA A 25 -8.64 19.79 -16.89
CA ALA A 25 -7.53 19.96 -17.82
C ALA A 25 -6.16 19.52 -17.24
N ASP A 26 -5.99 19.54 -15.92
CA ASP A 26 -4.71 19.19 -15.26
C ASP A 26 -4.51 17.67 -15.09
N LEU A 27 -5.50 16.85 -15.47
CA LEU A 27 -5.48 15.38 -15.30
C LEU A 27 -5.34 14.60 -16.63
N LYS A 28 -5.05 15.26 -17.74
CA LYS A 28 -4.79 14.56 -19.01
C LYS A 28 -3.34 14.07 -19.06
N PRO A 29 -3.10 12.80 -19.44
CA PRO A 29 -1.76 12.32 -19.71
C PRO A 29 -1.21 13.07 -20.94
N ASN A 30 0.03 13.49 -20.88
CA ASN A 30 0.78 14.06 -21.99
C ASN A 30 0.85 13.04 -23.14
N ALA A 31 0.04 13.25 -24.16
CA ALA A 31 0.22 12.66 -25.46
C ALA A 31 0.48 13.82 -26.43
N THR A 32 1.74 14.08 -26.74
CA THR A 32 2.10 14.84 -27.93
C THR A 32 3.45 14.39 -28.47
N ALA A 33 3.40 13.69 -29.58
CA ALA A 33 4.35 13.90 -30.66
C ALA A 33 3.55 13.77 -31.94
N THR A 34 3.19 14.89 -32.53
CA THR A 34 2.61 15.01 -33.85
C THR A 34 3.70 14.84 -34.91
N ALA A 35 3.52 13.87 -35.79
CA ALA A 35 4.10 13.92 -37.13
C ALA A 35 2.98 13.77 -38.14
N SER A 36 2.79 14.82 -38.90
CA SER A 36 1.92 14.91 -40.07
C SER A 36 2.43 14.00 -41.17
N HIS A 37 1.56 13.24 -41.81
CA HIS A 37 1.56 13.03 -43.27
C HIS A 37 0.20 12.54 -43.75
N ASP A 38 -0.36 13.29 -44.68
CA ASP A 38 -1.50 12.96 -45.54
C ASP A 38 -1.25 11.68 -46.37
N ALA A 39 -2.28 10.87 -46.52
CA ALA A 39 -2.75 10.35 -47.82
C ALA A 39 -3.86 9.31 -47.69
N ALA A 40 -5.02 9.67 -48.28
CA ALA A 40 -5.92 8.90 -49.09
C ALA A 40 -6.46 7.54 -48.61
N SER A 41 -7.76 7.58 -48.35
CA SER A 41 -8.85 6.60 -48.49
C SER A 41 -8.68 5.45 -49.47
N ARG A 42 -9.06 4.21 -49.03
CA ARG A 42 -9.92 3.28 -49.79
C ARG A 42 -10.38 2.12 -48.90
N PRO A 43 -11.63 1.63 -49.07
CA PRO A 43 -12.20 0.57 -48.26
C PRO A 43 -11.86 -0.82 -48.81
N VAL A 44 -11.66 -1.82 -47.93
CA VAL A 44 -11.56 -3.22 -48.32
C VAL A 44 -12.74 -4.01 -47.75
N THR A 45 -13.48 -4.55 -48.66
CA THR A 45 -14.65 -5.41 -48.53
C THR A 45 -14.33 -6.77 -47.90
N ARG A 46 -15.27 -7.25 -47.10
CA ARG A 46 -15.39 -8.64 -46.61
C ARG A 46 -15.63 -9.59 -47.78
N ALA A 47 -15.01 -10.78 -47.76
CA ALA A 47 -15.47 -11.96 -48.47
C ALA A 47 -15.49 -13.19 -47.53
N PRO A 48 -16.46 -14.11 -47.70
CA PRO A 48 -16.77 -15.19 -46.78
C PRO A 48 -15.99 -16.47 -47.08
N PHE A 49 -15.65 -17.23 -46.04
CA PHE A 49 -15.09 -18.57 -46.21
C PHE A 49 -16.20 -19.60 -46.29
N GLN A 50 -16.26 -20.31 -47.43
CA GLN A 50 -17.06 -21.50 -47.65
C GLN A 50 -16.35 -22.76 -47.16
N GLY A 51 -17.16 -23.73 -46.71
CA GLY A 51 -16.74 -24.99 -46.14
C GLY A 51 -16.17 -26.00 -47.14
N LEU A 52 -15.51 -26.99 -46.58
CA LEU A 52 -15.25 -28.29 -47.26
C LEU A 52 -15.62 -29.44 -46.33
N LYS A 53 -16.27 -30.43 -46.99
CA LYS A 53 -16.90 -31.60 -46.40
C LYS A 53 -15.93 -32.76 -46.19
N GLU A 54 -16.27 -33.58 -45.19
CA GLU A 54 -16.34 -35.06 -45.10
C GLU A 54 -15.21 -35.97 -45.61
N GLY A 55 -14.85 -36.92 -44.74
CA GLY A 55 -14.57 -38.29 -45.13
C GLY A 55 -13.40 -38.96 -44.41
N GLY A 56 -13.65 -39.95 -43.53
CA GLY A 56 -12.63 -40.90 -43.13
C GLY A 56 -12.89 -41.62 -41.78
N SER A 57 -13.74 -42.61 -41.79
CA SER A 57 -13.94 -43.62 -40.76
C SER A 57 -12.69 -44.48 -40.61
N VAL A 58 -12.14 -44.66 -39.40
CA VAL A 58 -11.24 -45.76 -39.03
C VAL A 58 -11.54 -46.24 -37.61
N ALA A 59 -11.52 -47.56 -37.50
CA ALA A 59 -12.07 -48.45 -36.51
C ALA A 59 -11.59 -48.24 -35.05
N VAL A 60 -12.53 -48.56 -34.17
CA VAL A 60 -12.44 -48.78 -32.73
C VAL A 60 -11.48 -49.93 -32.40
N ASN A 61 -10.51 -49.68 -31.53
CA ASN A 61 -9.89 -50.70 -30.70
C ASN A 61 -9.97 -50.29 -29.22
N THR A 62 -10.83 -50.97 -28.51
CA THR A 62 -10.95 -50.93 -27.05
C THR A 62 -9.91 -51.86 -26.40
N PRO A 63 -9.13 -51.41 -25.44
CA PRO A 63 -8.46 -52.29 -24.46
C PRO A 63 -9.25 -52.36 -23.13
N PRO A 64 -9.01 -53.37 -22.30
CA PRO A 64 -9.96 -53.87 -21.32
C PRO A 64 -10.02 -53.04 -20.04
N SER A 65 -11.20 -53.06 -19.45
CA SER A 65 -11.52 -52.55 -18.13
C SER A 65 -10.62 -53.13 -16.99
N SER A 66 -9.78 -52.27 -16.39
CA SER A 66 -9.25 -52.50 -15.05
C SER A 66 -10.00 -51.58 -14.08
N SER A 67 -10.81 -52.19 -13.28
CA SER A 67 -11.46 -51.56 -12.13
C SER A 67 -10.43 -51.15 -11.08
N SER A 68 -10.05 -49.88 -11.07
CA SER A 68 -9.42 -49.25 -9.93
C SER A 68 -10.49 -48.37 -9.26
N SER A 69 -10.97 -48.86 -8.11
CA SER A 69 -11.75 -48.09 -7.18
C SER A 69 -10.96 -46.88 -6.74
N SER A 70 -11.27 -45.73 -7.32
CA SER A 70 -10.81 -44.42 -6.80
C SER A 70 -11.51 -44.25 -5.45
N VAL A 71 -10.71 -44.37 -4.40
CA VAL A 71 -11.08 -43.87 -3.09
C VAL A 71 -11.29 -42.37 -3.25
N TYR A 72 -12.54 -41.96 -3.24
CA TYR A 72 -12.90 -40.55 -3.12
C TYR A 72 -12.39 -40.13 -1.73
N GLU A 73 -11.27 -39.44 -1.72
CA GLU A 73 -10.77 -38.72 -0.57
C GLU A 73 -11.88 -37.75 -0.15
N GLN A 74 -12.51 -38.01 0.99
CA GLN A 74 -13.57 -37.19 1.56
C GLN A 74 -12.94 -35.81 1.80
N ALA A 75 -13.29 -34.86 0.95
CA ALA A 75 -12.91 -33.45 1.14
C ALA A 75 -13.38 -33.02 2.53
N SER A 76 -12.46 -32.59 3.37
CA SER A 76 -12.75 -32.01 4.69
C SER A 76 -13.88 -30.98 4.55
N PRO A 77 -14.84 -30.91 5.50
CA PRO A 77 -15.92 -29.94 5.42
C PRO A 77 -15.35 -28.55 5.28
N ARG A 78 -15.68 -27.89 4.16
CA ARG A 78 -15.32 -26.49 3.91
C ARG A 78 -16.05 -25.65 4.95
N PRO A 79 -15.41 -24.64 5.59
CA PRO A 79 -16.15 -23.67 6.38
C PRO A 79 -17.29 -23.12 5.51
N ASP A 80 -18.48 -22.95 6.08
CA ASP A 80 -19.65 -22.41 5.37
C ASP A 80 -19.38 -20.97 4.93
N ILE A 81 -18.76 -20.81 3.76
CA ILE A 81 -18.55 -19.50 3.13
C ILE A 81 -19.89 -19.10 2.51
N PRO A 82 -20.49 -17.98 2.93
CA PRO A 82 -21.75 -17.55 2.38
C PRO A 82 -21.59 -17.20 0.88
N THR A 83 -22.60 -17.53 0.07
CA THR A 83 -22.60 -17.18 -1.36
C THR A 83 -22.74 -15.69 -1.63
N THR A 84 -23.26 -14.95 -0.65
CA THR A 84 -23.44 -13.49 -0.70
C THR A 84 -22.92 -12.83 0.56
N GLN A 85 -22.51 -11.59 0.43
CA GLN A 85 -21.92 -10.76 1.48
C GLN A 85 -22.49 -9.34 1.47
N THR A 86 -22.14 -8.54 2.47
CA THR A 86 -22.37 -7.11 2.50
C THR A 86 -21.11 -6.38 2.06
N VAL A 87 -21.29 -5.34 1.23
CA VAL A 87 -20.18 -4.48 0.77
C VAL A 87 -20.57 -3.01 0.88
N LEU A 88 -19.57 -2.11 0.85
CA LEU A 88 -19.80 -0.67 0.64
C LEU A 88 -19.51 -0.31 -0.81
N MET A 89 -20.55 0.13 -1.50
CA MET A 89 -20.53 0.43 -2.93
C MET A 89 -20.58 1.94 -3.18
N LEU A 90 -19.69 2.44 -4.02
CA LEU A 90 -19.78 3.78 -4.58
C LEU A 90 -20.49 3.70 -5.93
N TYR A 91 -21.68 4.28 -6.02
CA TYR A 91 -22.46 4.27 -7.26
C TYR A 91 -22.19 5.49 -8.15
N GLN A 92 -21.79 6.62 -7.55
CA GLN A 92 -21.50 7.86 -8.26
C GLN A 92 -20.36 8.63 -7.58
N PRO A 93 -19.54 9.39 -8.32
CA PRO A 93 -18.59 10.30 -7.73
C PRO A 93 -19.30 11.37 -6.90
N ARG A 94 -18.63 11.88 -5.87
CA ARG A 94 -19.12 12.92 -4.95
C ARG A 94 -20.34 12.48 -4.12
N THR A 95 -20.51 11.17 -3.95
CA THR A 95 -21.50 10.60 -3.03
C THR A 95 -20.81 9.77 -1.95
N ARG A 96 -21.57 9.39 -0.93
CA ARG A 96 -21.12 8.46 0.10
C ARG A 96 -21.20 7.02 -0.40
N TYR A 97 -20.43 6.15 0.20
CA TYR A 97 -20.57 4.70 0.00
C TYR A 97 -21.92 4.23 0.53
N ALA A 98 -22.60 3.39 -0.23
CA ALA A 98 -23.86 2.77 0.16
C ALA A 98 -23.62 1.34 0.67
N LEU A 99 -24.22 1.00 1.81
CA LEU A 99 -24.21 -0.37 2.31
C LEU A 99 -25.09 -1.22 1.38
N THR A 100 -24.49 -2.22 0.73
CA THR A 100 -25.14 -3.04 -0.28
C THR A 100 -25.09 -4.50 0.17
N PRO A 101 -26.21 -5.05 0.69
CA PRO A 101 -26.30 -6.46 1.06
C PRO A 101 -26.46 -7.36 -0.17
N LYS A 102 -26.26 -8.66 0.01
CA LYS A 102 -26.46 -9.70 -1.02
C LYS A 102 -25.58 -9.49 -2.27
N HIS A 103 -24.43 -8.86 -2.10
CA HIS A 103 -23.40 -8.86 -3.13
C HIS A 103 -22.75 -10.24 -3.19
N GLU A 104 -22.37 -10.71 -4.35
CA GLU A 104 -21.73 -12.01 -4.52
C GLU A 104 -20.41 -12.06 -3.74
N THR A 105 -20.18 -13.15 -2.97
CA THR A 105 -18.89 -13.39 -2.33
C THR A 105 -17.87 -13.79 -3.40
N PRO A 106 -16.70 -13.13 -3.47
CA PRO A 106 -15.75 -13.38 -4.55
C PRO A 106 -15.15 -14.79 -4.50
N SER A 107 -14.96 -15.39 -5.66
CA SER A 107 -14.30 -16.68 -5.84
C SER A 107 -12.83 -16.50 -6.26
N LEU A 108 -12.00 -17.51 -6.00
CA LEU A 108 -10.61 -17.56 -6.47
C LEU A 108 -10.59 -17.76 -8.00
N HIS A 109 -9.75 -16.98 -8.69
CA HIS A 109 -9.54 -17.11 -10.13
C HIS A 109 -8.14 -17.65 -10.46
N PHE A 110 -7.19 -17.51 -9.52
CA PHE A 110 -5.80 -17.93 -9.69
C PHE A 110 -5.32 -18.74 -8.49
N ASP A 111 -4.33 -19.60 -8.72
CA ASP A 111 -3.77 -20.51 -7.71
C ASP A 111 -3.08 -19.79 -6.55
N ASP A 112 -2.61 -18.57 -6.80
CA ASP A 112 -1.95 -17.71 -5.80
C ASP A 112 -2.94 -16.77 -5.08
N GLU A 113 -4.24 -16.88 -5.34
CA GLU A 113 -5.27 -16.14 -4.61
C GLU A 113 -5.70 -16.86 -3.33
N VAL A 114 -6.06 -16.08 -2.34
CA VAL A 114 -6.69 -16.52 -1.08
C VAL A 114 -7.93 -15.68 -0.81
N LEU A 115 -8.97 -16.29 -0.23
CA LEU A 115 -10.15 -15.59 0.26
C LEU A 115 -9.98 -15.31 1.76
N ILE A 116 -10.09 -14.06 2.13
CA ILE A 116 -9.94 -13.58 3.50
C ILE A 116 -11.29 -13.10 4.03
N LYS A 117 -11.72 -13.65 5.18
CA LYS A 117 -12.78 -13.04 5.97
C LYS A 117 -12.21 -11.85 6.71
N VAL A 118 -12.69 -10.65 6.35
CA VAL A 118 -12.19 -9.38 6.88
C VAL A 118 -12.61 -9.20 8.34
N LYS A 119 -11.66 -8.81 9.20
CA LYS A 119 -11.84 -8.54 10.63
C LYS A 119 -11.61 -7.08 10.98
N ALA A 120 -10.72 -6.41 10.26
CA ALA A 120 -10.46 -4.99 10.45
C ALA A 120 -10.06 -4.33 9.12
N ILE A 121 -10.47 -3.10 8.93
CA ILE A 121 -10.17 -2.28 7.77
C ILE A 121 -9.39 -1.05 8.21
N GLY A 122 -8.24 -0.80 7.60
CA GLY A 122 -7.47 0.42 7.79
C GLY A 122 -7.87 1.50 6.78
N LEU A 123 -8.28 2.66 7.26
CA LEU A 123 -8.75 3.74 6.40
C LEU A 123 -7.60 4.63 5.92
N ASN A 124 -7.58 4.93 4.64
CA ASN A 124 -6.60 5.78 3.98
C ASN A 124 -7.21 7.13 3.54
N PRO A 125 -6.42 8.21 3.44
CA PRO A 125 -6.93 9.47 2.88
C PRO A 125 -7.54 9.34 1.49
N ILE A 126 -7.07 8.39 0.66
CA ILE A 126 -7.61 8.13 -0.67
C ILE A 126 -9.08 7.66 -0.62
N ASP A 127 -9.50 6.97 0.44
CA ASP A 127 -10.83 6.37 0.57
C ASP A 127 -11.95 7.42 0.62
N TRP A 128 -11.63 8.64 1.10
CA TRP A 128 -12.58 9.75 1.04
C TRP A 128 -12.23 10.76 -0.07
N LYS A 129 -10.92 10.95 -0.39
CA LYS A 129 -10.51 11.91 -1.43
C LYS A 129 -10.92 11.45 -2.82
N ALA A 130 -10.78 10.14 -3.13
CA ALA A 130 -11.15 9.61 -4.44
C ALA A 130 -12.64 9.85 -4.78
N PRO A 131 -13.61 9.47 -3.96
CA PRO A 131 -15.00 9.80 -4.24
C PRO A 131 -15.29 11.28 -4.22
N ASP A 132 -14.75 12.07 -3.26
CA ASP A 132 -15.07 13.50 -3.12
C ASP A 132 -14.57 14.34 -4.31
N PHE A 133 -13.42 13.99 -4.86
CA PHE A 133 -12.79 14.72 -5.98
C PHE A 133 -12.95 14.02 -7.34
N GLY A 134 -13.45 12.79 -7.38
CA GLY A 134 -13.73 12.05 -8.62
C GLY A 134 -12.47 11.57 -9.35
N PHE A 135 -11.44 11.11 -8.62
CA PHE A 135 -10.24 10.56 -9.22
C PHE A 135 -9.91 9.16 -8.70
N GLY A 136 -9.12 8.38 -9.46
CA GLY A 136 -8.65 7.06 -9.03
C GLY A 136 -9.77 6.02 -8.89
N ILE A 137 -10.90 6.23 -9.57
CA ILE A 137 -12.04 5.31 -9.64
C ILE A 137 -12.11 4.78 -11.07
N PRO A 138 -11.71 3.51 -11.31
CA PRO A 138 -11.64 2.96 -12.66
C PRO A 138 -13.00 2.83 -13.33
N THR A 139 -13.98 2.33 -12.60
CA THR A 139 -15.34 2.04 -13.08
C THR A 139 -16.35 2.26 -11.96
N LEU A 140 -17.61 2.42 -12.29
CA LEU A 140 -18.73 2.47 -11.34
C LEU A 140 -19.77 1.40 -11.73
N PRO A 141 -20.42 0.76 -10.76
CA PRO A 141 -20.23 0.89 -9.30
C PRO A 141 -18.86 0.35 -8.84
N TYR A 142 -18.35 0.88 -7.70
CA TYR A 142 -16.99 0.62 -7.24
C TYR A 142 -16.94 0.28 -5.75
N ILE A 143 -16.23 -0.80 -5.39
CA ILE A 143 -15.88 -1.12 -4.00
C ILE A 143 -14.47 -0.58 -3.74
N SER A 144 -14.31 0.21 -2.67
CA SER A 144 -13.04 0.85 -2.29
C SER A 144 -12.39 0.16 -1.08
N GLY A 145 -11.39 0.82 -0.52
CA GLY A 145 -10.61 0.34 0.62
C GLY A 145 -9.35 -0.41 0.19
N ARG A 146 -8.27 -0.25 0.97
CA ARG A 146 -6.93 -0.71 0.57
C ARG A 146 -6.29 -1.67 1.55
N ASP A 147 -6.47 -1.43 2.84
CA ASP A 147 -5.79 -2.15 3.90
C ASP A 147 -6.82 -2.91 4.73
N TYR A 148 -6.64 -4.20 4.89
CA TYR A 148 -7.49 -5.02 5.73
C TYR A 148 -6.73 -6.15 6.40
N VAL A 149 -7.23 -6.57 7.53
CA VAL A 149 -6.74 -7.73 8.27
C VAL A 149 -7.87 -8.72 8.42
N GLY A 150 -7.57 -9.99 8.27
CA GLY A 150 -8.55 -11.05 8.46
C GLY A 150 -7.93 -12.43 8.51
N THR A 151 -8.78 -13.45 8.49
CA THR A 151 -8.40 -14.86 8.47
C THR A 151 -8.60 -15.44 7.07
N ILE A 152 -7.65 -16.24 6.59
CA ILE A 152 -7.81 -16.98 5.35
C ILE A 152 -8.85 -18.08 5.57
N VAL A 153 -9.94 -18.04 4.78
CA VAL A 153 -11.05 -19.01 4.85
C VAL A 153 -11.07 -19.95 3.66
N HIS A 154 -10.41 -19.59 2.56
CA HIS A 154 -10.25 -20.44 1.39
C HIS A 154 -8.95 -20.11 0.65
N ALA A 155 -8.27 -21.13 0.16
CA ALA A 155 -7.06 -21.03 -0.66
C ALA A 155 -7.00 -22.20 -1.64
N HIS A 156 -6.26 -22.04 -2.74
CA HIS A 156 -6.01 -23.16 -3.65
C HIS A 156 -5.28 -24.29 -2.92
N PRO A 157 -5.55 -25.59 -3.20
CA PRO A 157 -4.91 -26.72 -2.50
C PRO A 157 -3.38 -26.68 -2.50
N SER A 158 -2.74 -26.11 -3.52
CA SER A 158 -1.28 -25.93 -3.60
C SER A 158 -0.74 -24.73 -2.81
N SER A 159 -1.61 -23.89 -2.24
CA SER A 159 -1.18 -22.69 -1.51
C SER A 159 -0.50 -23.06 -0.19
N PRO A 160 0.61 -22.41 0.18
CA PRO A 160 1.21 -22.58 1.50
C PRO A 160 0.34 -22.03 2.64
N HIS A 161 -0.68 -21.24 2.32
CA HIS A 161 -1.59 -20.59 3.26
C HIS A 161 -2.93 -21.31 3.38
N GLN A 162 -2.91 -22.61 3.72
CA GLN A 162 -4.14 -23.36 3.92
C GLN A 162 -4.87 -22.91 5.19
N PRO A 163 -6.22 -22.75 5.15
CA PRO A 163 -7.02 -22.57 6.36
C PRO A 163 -6.84 -23.77 7.29
N ARG A 164 -6.61 -23.54 8.58
CA ARG A 164 -6.61 -24.63 9.55
C ARG A 164 -8.01 -25.24 9.63
N SER A 165 -8.12 -26.53 9.31
CA SER A 165 -9.36 -27.27 9.56
C SER A 165 -9.59 -27.37 11.08
N THR A 166 -10.74 -26.91 11.55
CA THR A 166 -11.19 -27.10 12.93
C THR A 166 -11.67 -28.53 13.20
N ALA A 167 -11.32 -29.51 12.34
CA ALA A 167 -11.72 -30.88 12.47
C ALA A 167 -10.75 -31.67 13.32
N SER A 168 -11.26 -32.11 14.47
CA SER A 168 -10.87 -33.30 15.27
C SER A 168 -9.47 -33.33 15.90
N SER A 169 -9.38 -32.90 17.15
CA SER A 169 -8.61 -33.63 18.15
C SER A 169 -9.52 -34.55 18.96
N SER A 170 -9.91 -35.66 18.35
CA SER A 170 -10.46 -36.81 19.09
C SER A 170 -9.66 -38.02 18.66
N SER A 171 -8.61 -38.31 19.36
CA SER A 171 -8.14 -39.65 19.79
C SER A 171 -6.65 -39.64 20.08
N SER A 172 -6.29 -39.53 21.32
CA SER A 172 -5.45 -40.53 22.00
C SER A 172 -5.28 -40.13 23.48
N SER A 173 -5.80 -41.00 24.29
CA SER A 173 -5.71 -41.03 25.73
C SER A 173 -4.27 -41.08 26.23
N SER A 174 -3.91 -40.30 27.24
CA SER A 174 -3.34 -40.76 28.49
C SER A 174 -3.03 -39.63 29.46
N SER A 175 -3.72 -39.71 30.61
CA SER A 175 -3.31 -39.35 31.98
C SER A 175 -2.76 -37.99 32.35
N ALA A 176 -3.61 -37.24 33.04
CA ALA A 176 -3.43 -36.58 34.35
C ALA A 176 -2.36 -35.50 34.49
N SER A 177 -2.81 -34.26 34.63
CA SER A 177 -2.74 -33.50 35.91
C SER A 177 -3.49 -32.18 35.77
N THR A 178 -4.38 -31.94 36.70
CA THR A 178 -5.18 -30.77 36.98
C THR A 178 -4.31 -29.56 37.29
N THR A 179 -4.49 -28.47 36.54
CA THR A 179 -4.49 -27.09 37.08
C THR A 179 -5.33 -26.22 36.13
N SER A 180 -6.43 -25.73 36.68
CA SER A 180 -7.37 -24.80 36.08
C SER A 180 -6.71 -23.44 35.91
N SER A 181 -6.62 -22.93 34.66
CA SER A 181 -6.53 -21.52 34.39
C SER A 181 -7.38 -21.20 33.17
N SER A 182 -8.28 -20.26 33.37
CA SER A 182 -9.35 -19.79 32.50
C SER A 182 -8.86 -18.86 31.39
N ASP A 183 -7.97 -19.33 30.49
CA ASP A 183 -7.43 -18.52 29.39
C ASP A 183 -7.51 -19.20 28.02
N ASP A 184 -8.30 -20.29 27.86
CA ASP A 184 -8.30 -21.10 26.66
C ASP A 184 -9.32 -20.70 25.57
N ASP A 185 -10.17 -19.68 25.78
CA ASP A 185 -11.17 -19.27 24.79
C ASP A 185 -10.62 -18.41 23.64
N ASN A 186 -9.38 -17.95 23.71
CA ASN A 186 -8.79 -17.06 22.69
C ASN A 186 -7.98 -17.80 21.60
N ASN A 187 -7.92 -19.13 21.64
CA ASN A 187 -7.07 -19.93 20.73
C ASN A 187 -7.82 -20.59 19.56
N GLN A 188 -9.11 -20.30 19.35
CA GLN A 188 -9.90 -20.87 18.24
C GLN A 188 -9.87 -20.03 16.95
N GLN A 189 -9.35 -18.80 16.97
CA GLN A 189 -9.22 -17.99 15.77
C GLN A 189 -7.89 -18.29 15.08
N GLY A 190 -7.97 -18.68 13.80
CA GLY A 190 -6.79 -18.88 12.96
C GLY A 190 -5.88 -17.64 12.89
N PRO A 191 -4.68 -17.78 12.31
CA PRO A 191 -3.73 -16.67 12.21
C PRO A 191 -4.33 -15.50 11.43
N LEU A 192 -4.03 -14.28 11.88
CA LEU A 192 -4.41 -13.05 11.20
C LEU A 192 -3.39 -12.70 10.11
N TYR A 193 -3.90 -12.23 8.98
CA TYR A 193 -3.10 -11.75 7.85
C TYR A 193 -3.48 -10.32 7.52
N LEU A 194 -2.48 -9.45 7.37
CA LEU A 194 -2.64 -8.17 6.72
C LEU A 194 -2.61 -8.38 5.22
N ALA A 195 -3.60 -7.84 4.52
CA ALA A 195 -3.65 -7.79 3.07
C ALA A 195 -3.64 -6.33 2.58
N VAL A 196 -2.89 -6.10 1.52
CA VAL A 196 -2.71 -4.77 0.92
C VAL A 196 -3.18 -4.77 -0.53
N SER A 197 -4.23 -4.00 -0.81
CA SER A 197 -4.81 -3.88 -2.15
C SER A 197 -4.37 -2.57 -2.81
N THR A 198 -3.50 -2.66 -3.80
CA THR A 198 -3.09 -1.54 -4.65
C THR A 198 -3.61 -1.67 -6.09
N ASP A 199 -4.26 -2.79 -6.45
CA ASP A 199 -4.94 -2.98 -7.73
C ASP A 199 -6.35 -2.41 -7.69
N TYR A 200 -6.52 -1.21 -8.21
CA TYR A 200 -7.80 -0.49 -8.24
C TYR A 200 -8.80 -1.05 -9.26
N ARG A 201 -8.37 -1.93 -10.16
CA ARG A 201 -9.21 -2.48 -11.23
C ARG A 201 -9.96 -3.73 -10.79
N ASP A 202 -9.45 -4.45 -9.81
CA ASP A 202 -10.09 -5.65 -9.27
C ASP A 202 -10.76 -5.38 -7.92
N THR A 203 -12.07 -5.13 -7.97
CA THR A 203 -12.87 -4.81 -6.78
C THR A 203 -13.00 -6.00 -5.82
N ARG A 204 -12.72 -7.24 -6.26
CA ARG A 204 -12.68 -8.41 -5.38
C ARG A 204 -11.62 -8.26 -4.27
N LYS A 205 -10.55 -7.47 -4.55
CA LYS A 205 -9.43 -7.22 -3.64
C LYS A 205 -9.63 -6.01 -2.73
N ALA A 206 -10.71 -5.27 -2.89
CA ALA A 206 -10.98 -4.07 -2.11
C ALA A 206 -11.36 -4.40 -0.67
N ALA A 207 -11.03 -3.51 0.27
CA ALA A 207 -11.23 -3.77 1.70
C ALA A 207 -12.68 -3.56 2.20
N PHE A 208 -13.50 -2.80 1.47
CA PHE A 208 -14.85 -2.42 1.97
C PHE A 208 -15.89 -3.51 1.72
N GLN A 209 -15.59 -4.72 2.17
CA GLN A 209 -16.44 -5.91 2.04
C GLN A 209 -16.13 -6.92 3.16
N GLU A 210 -17.04 -7.86 3.40
CA GLU A 210 -16.88 -8.86 4.46
C GLU A 210 -15.88 -9.97 4.09
N TYR A 211 -15.77 -10.29 2.80
CA TYR A 211 -14.83 -11.27 2.24
C TYR A 211 -14.11 -10.64 1.05
N ALA A 212 -12.79 -10.68 1.05
CA ALA A 212 -11.97 -10.11 -0.01
C ALA A 212 -10.91 -11.09 -0.50
N ILE A 213 -10.55 -10.98 -1.77
CA ILE A 213 -9.44 -11.72 -2.37
C ILE A 213 -8.12 -10.98 -2.12
N ALA A 214 -7.07 -11.74 -1.84
CA ALA A 214 -5.71 -11.25 -1.90
C ALA A 214 -4.82 -12.25 -2.64
N HIS A 215 -3.72 -11.76 -3.25
CA HIS A 215 -2.65 -12.63 -3.71
C HIS A 215 -1.73 -12.99 -2.56
N THR A 216 -1.16 -14.19 -2.57
CA THR A 216 -0.21 -14.65 -1.53
C THR A 216 1.01 -13.75 -1.40
N HIS A 217 1.40 -13.05 -2.45
CA HIS A 217 2.51 -12.09 -2.44
C HIS A 217 2.13 -10.69 -1.94
N THR A 218 0.84 -10.42 -1.66
CA THR A 218 0.37 -9.14 -1.12
C THR A 218 -0.14 -9.23 0.31
N ILE A 219 0.14 -10.33 0.99
CA ILE A 219 -0.23 -10.56 2.38
C ILE A 219 0.98 -10.85 3.25
N CYS A 220 0.89 -10.55 4.54
CA CYS A 220 1.79 -11.06 5.56
C CYS A 220 1.02 -11.48 6.81
N ARG A 221 1.57 -12.47 7.52
CA ARG A 221 1.04 -12.91 8.80
C ARG A 221 1.33 -11.85 9.86
N LEU A 222 0.37 -11.64 10.74
CA LEU A 222 0.58 -10.75 11.89
C LEU A 222 1.03 -11.55 13.12
N PRO A 223 1.94 -10.99 13.93
CA PRO A 223 2.22 -11.54 15.26
C PRO A 223 0.94 -11.66 16.08
N ALA A 224 0.80 -12.73 16.86
CA ALA A 224 -0.39 -12.96 17.69
C ALA A 224 -0.64 -11.85 18.72
N SER A 225 0.41 -11.13 19.11
CA SER A 225 0.34 -9.99 20.04
C SER A 225 -0.17 -8.70 19.40
N LEU A 226 -0.26 -8.63 18.05
CA LEU A 226 -0.67 -7.42 17.34
C LEU A 226 -2.17 -7.45 17.04
N PRO A 227 -2.98 -6.52 17.58
CA PRO A 227 -4.41 -6.42 17.30
C PRO A 227 -4.68 -6.21 15.79
N ALA A 228 -5.79 -6.75 15.29
CA ALA A 228 -6.19 -6.65 13.89
C ALA A 228 -6.24 -5.19 13.40
N ALA A 229 -6.84 -4.29 14.19
CA ALA A 229 -6.91 -2.86 13.87
C ALA A 229 -5.53 -2.21 13.73
N SER A 230 -4.56 -2.61 14.58
CA SER A 230 -3.18 -2.12 14.51
C SER A 230 -2.48 -2.63 13.25
N GLY A 231 -2.64 -3.91 12.90
CA GLY A 231 -2.13 -4.47 11.65
C GLY A 231 -2.70 -3.77 10.43
N ALA A 232 -4.04 -3.58 10.36
CA ALA A 232 -4.72 -2.89 9.28
C ALA A 232 -4.27 -1.43 9.08
N SER A 233 -3.61 -0.84 10.07
CA SER A 233 -3.12 0.53 9.99
C SER A 233 -1.86 0.72 9.14
N LEU A 234 -1.14 -0.35 8.81
CA LEU A 234 0.19 -0.30 8.18
C LEU A 234 0.13 -0.34 6.65
N GLY A 235 -0.50 -1.33 6.09
CA GLY A 235 -0.69 -1.69 4.68
C GLY A 235 0.00 -0.82 3.62
N VAL A 236 -0.77 -0.08 2.86
CA VAL A 236 -0.28 0.80 1.78
C VAL A 236 0.77 1.81 2.29
N ALA A 237 0.68 2.25 3.54
CA ALA A 237 1.63 3.20 4.10
C ALA A 237 3.04 2.62 4.20
N PHE A 238 3.17 1.36 4.63
CA PHE A 238 4.44 0.65 4.66
C PHE A 238 4.97 0.40 3.24
N VAL A 239 4.11 -0.12 2.35
CA VAL A 239 4.50 -0.37 0.95
C VAL A 239 5.01 0.89 0.28
N ALA A 240 4.29 2.02 0.41
CA ALA A 240 4.70 3.28 -0.17
C ALA A 240 6.04 3.78 0.42
N ALA A 241 6.27 3.64 1.72
CA ALA A 241 7.53 4.00 2.36
C ALA A 241 8.69 3.11 1.87
N ALA A 242 8.49 1.79 1.84
CA ALA A 242 9.51 0.83 1.41
C ALA A 242 9.94 1.05 -0.05
N LEU A 243 8.97 1.23 -0.97
CA LEU A 243 9.27 1.48 -2.38
C LEU A 243 9.88 2.88 -2.61
N THR A 244 9.44 3.90 -1.86
CA THR A 244 10.05 5.24 -1.91
C THR A 244 11.54 5.17 -1.57
N LEU A 245 11.86 4.57 -0.43
CA LEU A 245 13.22 4.53 0.07
C LEU A 245 14.09 3.56 -0.75
N GLY A 246 13.56 2.37 -1.05
CA GLY A 246 14.34 1.32 -1.72
C GLY A 246 14.48 1.50 -3.23
N ILE A 247 13.48 2.08 -3.91
CA ILE A 247 13.53 2.26 -5.38
C ILE A 247 13.89 3.70 -5.73
N CYS A 248 13.09 4.69 -5.27
CA CYS A 248 13.33 6.07 -5.66
C CYS A 248 14.62 6.65 -5.07
N PHE A 249 15.03 6.20 -3.87
CA PHE A 249 16.28 6.64 -3.24
C PHE A 249 17.38 5.57 -3.26
N GLY A 250 17.08 4.38 -3.73
CA GLY A 250 18.05 3.31 -3.97
C GLY A 250 18.69 2.74 -2.70
N ILE A 251 17.99 2.78 -1.56
CA ILE A 251 18.51 2.19 -0.32
C ILE A 251 18.53 0.66 -0.43
N ASP A 252 19.69 0.08 -0.20
CA ASP A 252 19.85 -1.37 -0.04
C ASP A 252 19.59 -1.77 1.41
N PHE A 253 18.38 -2.29 1.68
CA PHE A 253 18.02 -2.74 3.01
C PHE A 253 18.65 -4.09 3.42
N SER A 254 19.30 -4.80 2.50
CA SER A 254 20.00 -6.04 2.82
C SER A 254 21.26 -5.81 3.68
N GLN A 255 21.78 -4.58 3.65
CA GLN A 255 23.02 -4.16 4.32
C GLN A 255 22.81 -3.51 5.70
N THR A 256 21.60 -3.55 6.25
CA THR A 256 21.36 -2.94 7.59
C THR A 256 22.24 -3.59 8.66
N SER A 257 22.82 -2.76 9.53
CA SER A 257 23.66 -3.19 10.66
C SER A 257 22.89 -3.62 11.90
N VAL A 258 21.57 -3.39 11.92
CA VAL A 258 20.71 -3.61 13.12
C VAL A 258 20.50 -5.10 13.44
N GLY A 259 20.81 -5.99 12.52
CA GLY A 259 20.70 -7.45 12.69
C GLY A 259 19.94 -8.12 11.53
N LEU A 260 19.98 -9.46 11.52
CA LEU A 260 19.41 -10.24 10.41
C LEU A 260 17.91 -10.04 10.23
N GLN A 261 17.16 -9.89 11.32
CA GLN A 261 15.71 -9.66 11.27
C GLN A 261 15.32 -8.31 10.65
N ALA A 262 16.20 -7.30 10.77
CA ALA A 262 16.01 -5.99 10.17
C ALA A 262 16.28 -5.95 8.67
N ARG A 263 17.01 -6.95 8.14
CA ARG A 263 17.40 -6.98 6.72
C ARG A 263 16.18 -7.09 5.82
N GLY A 264 16.09 -6.14 4.90
CA GLY A 264 15.05 -6.05 3.89
C GLY A 264 15.55 -6.39 2.50
N PRO A 265 14.73 -6.13 1.47
CA PRO A 265 15.11 -6.35 0.09
C PRO A 265 16.10 -5.29 -0.43
N ASP A 266 17.01 -5.69 -1.31
CA ASP A 266 17.62 -4.81 -2.30
C ASP A 266 16.69 -4.79 -3.53
N TYR A 267 15.78 -3.81 -3.56
CA TYR A 267 14.78 -3.71 -4.62
C TYR A 267 15.40 -3.49 -6.00
N LEU A 268 16.51 -2.75 -6.11
CA LEU A 268 17.11 -2.46 -7.41
C LEU A 268 17.82 -3.70 -7.97
N THR A 269 18.50 -4.47 -7.14
CA THR A 269 19.06 -5.76 -7.56
C THR A 269 17.95 -6.74 -7.92
N LEU A 270 16.87 -6.81 -7.15
CA LEU A 270 15.71 -7.63 -7.45
C LEU A 270 15.08 -7.25 -8.80
N LEU A 271 14.82 -5.97 -9.04
CA LEU A 271 14.23 -5.47 -10.29
C LEU A 271 15.14 -5.73 -11.51
N ASN A 272 16.45 -5.58 -11.35
CA ASN A 272 17.41 -5.87 -12.41
C ASN A 272 17.46 -7.38 -12.79
N SER A 273 17.03 -8.27 -11.90
CA SER A 273 16.89 -9.70 -12.19
C SER A 273 15.61 -10.06 -12.96
N ILE A 274 14.67 -9.12 -13.06
CA ILE A 274 13.35 -9.32 -13.69
C ILE A 274 13.40 -8.77 -15.13
N PRO A 275 12.98 -9.55 -16.14
CA PRO A 275 12.90 -9.05 -17.50
C PRO A 275 12.03 -7.80 -17.60
N ALA A 276 12.48 -6.77 -18.34
CA ALA A 276 11.77 -5.51 -18.52
C ALA A 276 10.34 -5.69 -19.06
N SER A 277 10.09 -6.74 -19.84
CA SER A 277 8.76 -7.09 -20.36
C SER A 277 7.74 -7.49 -19.29
N ARG A 278 8.20 -7.85 -18.08
CA ARG A 278 7.34 -8.18 -16.93
C ARG A 278 7.05 -6.98 -16.03
N ILE A 279 7.73 -5.87 -16.28
CA ILE A 279 7.55 -4.62 -15.51
C ILE A 279 6.55 -3.73 -16.25
N PRO A 280 5.53 -3.19 -15.57
CA PRO A 280 4.57 -2.29 -16.19
C PRO A 280 5.26 -1.10 -16.88
N ALA A 281 4.89 -0.80 -18.12
CA ALA A 281 5.60 0.19 -18.94
C ALA A 281 5.62 1.60 -18.34
N ASP A 282 4.56 1.97 -17.60
CA ASP A 282 4.42 3.29 -16.98
C ASP A 282 5.30 3.49 -15.73
N VAL A 283 5.86 2.42 -15.17
CA VAL A 283 6.80 2.48 -14.03
C VAL A 283 8.20 1.95 -14.38
N LEU A 284 8.42 1.49 -15.60
CA LEU A 284 9.68 0.88 -16.05
C LEU A 284 10.86 1.84 -15.91
N ALA A 285 10.69 3.11 -16.27
CA ALA A 285 11.74 4.13 -16.19
C ALA A 285 12.20 4.39 -14.74
N GLU A 286 11.27 4.35 -13.79
CA GLU A 286 11.59 4.49 -12.36
C GLU A 286 12.24 3.20 -11.82
N ALA A 287 11.74 2.04 -12.24
CA ALA A 287 12.21 0.74 -11.78
C ALA A 287 13.67 0.44 -12.18
N HIS A 288 14.07 0.78 -13.42
CA HIS A 288 15.39 0.42 -13.97
C HIS A 288 16.34 1.60 -14.14
N GLY A 289 15.91 2.83 -14.00
CA GLY A 289 16.75 4.01 -14.24
C GLY A 289 16.39 5.20 -13.36
N GLY A 290 15.57 4.97 -12.32
CA GLY A 290 15.10 6.01 -11.42
C GLY A 290 16.23 6.70 -10.68
N ILE A 291 17.26 5.99 -10.25
CA ILE A 291 18.41 6.54 -9.55
C ILE A 291 19.71 5.86 -9.98
N ALA A 292 20.74 6.67 -10.28
CA ALA A 292 22.08 6.14 -10.57
C ALA A 292 22.75 5.60 -9.30
N GLU A 293 23.63 4.64 -9.44
CA GLU A 293 24.30 4.00 -8.28
C GLU A 293 25.09 5.00 -7.43
N SER A 294 25.78 5.96 -8.07
CA SER A 294 26.52 7.04 -7.39
C SER A 294 25.62 7.99 -6.61
N GLU A 295 24.32 8.07 -6.96
CA GLU A 295 23.34 8.95 -6.35
C GLU A 295 22.50 8.29 -5.24
N ARG A 296 22.59 6.98 -5.06
CA ARG A 296 21.84 6.23 -4.04
C ARG A 296 22.10 6.75 -2.63
N ALA A 297 21.05 6.70 -1.80
CA ALA A 297 21.15 7.05 -0.39
C ALA A 297 21.99 6.01 0.37
N ARG A 298 22.83 6.49 1.27
CA ARG A 298 23.75 5.67 2.09
C ARG A 298 23.62 6.05 3.56
N ALA A 299 24.05 5.19 4.43
CA ALA A 299 24.13 5.48 5.88
C ALA A 299 24.87 6.80 6.11
N GLY A 300 24.31 7.63 6.98
CA GLY A 300 24.80 8.99 7.28
C GLY A 300 24.19 10.11 6.41
N ASP A 301 23.58 9.78 5.27
CA ASP A 301 22.87 10.77 4.45
C ASP A 301 21.64 11.35 5.19
N TRP A 302 21.31 12.62 4.90
CA TRP A 302 20.12 13.25 5.42
C TRP A 302 18.88 12.92 4.57
N LEU A 303 17.78 12.60 5.29
CA LEU A 303 16.44 12.47 4.75
C LEU A 303 15.52 13.50 5.41
N ALA A 304 14.86 14.34 4.63
CA ALA A 304 13.85 15.28 5.11
C ALA A 304 12.44 14.74 4.84
N LEU A 305 11.59 14.67 5.87
CA LEU A 305 10.21 14.19 5.82
C LEU A 305 9.25 15.33 6.13
N TRP A 306 8.57 15.90 5.13
CA TRP A 306 7.58 16.95 5.34
C TRP A 306 6.17 16.37 5.49
N GLY A 307 5.53 16.61 6.64
CA GLY A 307 4.33 15.90 7.08
C GLY A 307 4.68 14.65 7.92
N GLY A 308 5.69 14.79 8.79
CA GLY A 308 6.31 13.70 9.56
C GLY A 308 5.35 12.91 10.47
N SER A 309 4.15 13.42 10.74
CA SER A 309 3.12 12.73 11.54
C SER A 309 2.20 11.81 10.74
N SER A 310 2.33 11.75 9.40
CA SER A 310 1.54 10.81 8.59
C SER A 310 2.01 9.37 8.80
N THR A 311 1.12 8.39 8.61
CA THR A 311 1.46 6.98 8.78
C THR A 311 2.61 6.55 7.87
N THR A 312 2.60 7.00 6.62
CA THR A 312 3.68 6.68 5.67
C THR A 312 5.00 7.32 6.11
N ALA A 313 4.97 8.55 6.65
CA ALA A 313 6.17 9.18 7.22
C ALA A 313 6.70 8.40 8.43
N LEU A 314 5.82 7.90 9.30
CA LEU A 314 6.22 7.07 10.45
C LEU A 314 6.87 5.75 10.01
N CYS A 315 6.37 5.12 8.95
CA CYS A 315 7.03 3.95 8.35
C CYS A 315 8.38 4.34 7.73
N ALA A 316 8.41 5.38 6.90
CA ALA A 316 9.63 5.84 6.23
C ALA A 316 10.75 6.22 7.22
N LEU A 317 10.38 6.90 8.31
CA LEU A 317 11.30 7.26 9.39
C LEU A 317 11.97 6.04 10.02
N GLN A 318 11.16 5.03 10.39
CA GLN A 318 11.68 3.81 11.01
C GLN A 318 12.57 3.03 10.04
N LEU A 319 12.16 2.88 8.77
CA LEU A 319 12.95 2.23 7.74
C LEU A 319 14.26 2.98 7.44
N ALA A 320 14.21 4.32 7.39
CA ALA A 320 15.40 5.16 7.21
C ALA A 320 16.41 4.98 8.35
N ARG A 321 15.93 4.88 9.59
CA ARG A 321 16.78 4.60 10.76
C ARG A 321 17.42 3.21 10.69
N LEU A 322 16.69 2.20 10.26
CA LEU A 322 17.26 0.85 10.01
C LEU A 322 18.38 0.89 8.98
N ALA A 323 18.26 1.76 7.97
CA ALA A 323 19.28 1.97 6.94
C ALA A 323 20.42 2.91 7.38
N GLY A 324 20.38 3.44 8.61
CA GLY A 324 21.41 4.32 9.15
C GLY A 324 21.36 5.76 8.63
N LEU A 325 20.24 6.21 8.05
CA LEU A 325 20.07 7.60 7.63
C LEU A 325 19.84 8.52 8.83
N ARG A 326 20.22 9.78 8.66
CA ARG A 326 19.84 10.88 9.55
C ARG A 326 18.51 11.46 9.09
N VAL A 327 17.59 11.69 10.01
CA VAL A 327 16.21 12.09 9.64
C VAL A 327 15.85 13.43 10.28
N VAL A 328 15.41 14.38 9.46
CA VAL A 328 14.72 15.58 9.92
C VAL A 328 13.26 15.50 9.50
N ALA A 329 12.34 15.62 10.45
CA ALA A 329 10.90 15.58 10.22
C ALA A 329 10.27 16.94 10.46
N VAL A 330 9.42 17.39 9.54
CA VAL A 330 8.65 18.64 9.65
C VAL A 330 7.20 18.29 9.93
N GLY A 331 6.62 18.84 10.99
CA GLY A 331 5.25 18.58 11.41
C GLY A 331 4.82 19.48 12.55
N ASP A 332 3.57 19.38 13.01
CA ASP A 332 3.08 20.11 14.18
C ASP A 332 3.82 19.60 15.43
N ALA A 333 4.83 20.35 15.89
CA ALA A 333 5.69 19.95 17.00
C ALA A 333 4.93 19.89 18.33
N ALA A 334 3.96 20.76 18.53
CA ALA A 334 3.14 20.79 19.74
C ALA A 334 2.28 19.52 19.89
N LYS A 335 1.75 19.01 18.77
CA LYS A 335 0.90 17.80 18.77
C LYS A 335 1.69 16.50 18.71
N HIS A 336 2.82 16.48 18.03
CA HIS A 336 3.47 15.24 17.61
C HIS A 336 4.91 15.09 18.10
N GLY A 337 5.58 16.19 18.48
CA GLY A 337 7.00 16.17 18.81
C GLY A 337 7.37 15.32 20.05
N ALA A 338 6.43 15.11 20.97
CA ALA A 338 6.65 14.28 22.15
C ALA A 338 6.28 12.80 22.00
N ARG A 339 5.82 12.38 20.80
CA ARG A 339 5.46 10.97 20.58
C ARG A 339 6.69 10.07 20.50
N PRO A 340 6.62 8.81 20.97
CA PRO A 340 7.78 7.91 20.96
C PRO A 340 8.43 7.76 19.58
N VAL A 341 7.65 7.64 18.52
CA VAL A 341 8.19 7.56 17.15
C VAL A 341 8.85 8.86 16.71
N ALA A 342 8.33 10.02 17.14
CA ALA A 342 8.94 11.31 16.84
C ALA A 342 10.29 11.52 17.57
N THR A 343 10.53 10.85 18.68
CA THR A 343 11.83 10.88 19.36
C THR A 343 12.92 10.07 18.65
N SER A 344 12.54 9.30 17.62
CA SER A 344 13.48 8.52 16.81
C SER A 344 14.08 9.32 15.64
N VAL A 345 13.71 10.60 15.43
CA VAL A 345 14.34 11.49 14.45
C VAL A 345 15.53 12.22 15.06
N ASP A 346 16.46 12.68 14.23
CA ASP A 346 17.56 13.54 14.66
C ASP A 346 17.05 14.94 15.01
N LEU A 347 16.02 15.42 14.29
CA LEU A 347 15.37 16.69 14.61
C LEU A 347 13.90 16.67 14.16
N TRP A 348 13.02 17.18 15.05
CA TRP A 348 11.64 17.54 14.73
C TRP A 348 11.51 19.06 14.58
N VAL A 349 11.03 19.52 13.43
CA VAL A 349 10.87 20.93 13.08
C VAL A 349 9.39 21.28 13.03
N ASP A 350 9.00 22.39 13.66
CA ASP A 350 7.62 22.86 13.65
C ASP A 350 7.18 23.35 12.27
N SER A 351 5.98 22.94 11.85
CA SER A 351 5.44 23.22 10.50
C SER A 351 4.54 24.45 10.41
N HIS A 352 4.28 25.14 11.53
CA HIS A 352 3.36 26.30 11.55
C HIS A 352 3.90 27.51 10.78
N ASP A 353 5.22 27.65 10.72
CA ASP A 353 5.88 28.58 9.80
C ASP A 353 6.69 27.79 8.76
N PRO A 354 6.12 27.51 7.58
CA PRO A 354 6.79 26.71 6.56
C PRO A 354 8.07 27.31 6.01
N GLN A 355 8.20 28.65 6.02
CA GLN A 355 9.42 29.31 5.57
C GLN A 355 10.53 29.08 6.59
N ARG A 356 10.23 29.30 7.86
CA ARG A 356 11.17 29.05 8.96
C ARG A 356 11.55 27.56 9.05
N ALA A 357 10.59 26.66 8.85
CA ALA A 357 10.86 25.23 8.81
C ALA A 357 11.89 24.88 7.72
N ALA A 358 11.72 25.43 6.52
CA ALA A 358 12.65 25.24 5.42
C ALA A 358 14.07 25.76 5.75
N GLU A 359 14.17 26.93 6.36
CA GLU A 359 15.45 27.51 6.81
C GLU A 359 16.14 26.64 7.85
N VAL A 360 15.37 26.11 8.84
CA VAL A 360 15.90 25.22 9.87
C VAL A 360 16.41 23.91 9.25
N VAL A 361 15.64 23.28 8.35
CA VAL A 361 16.09 22.08 7.63
C VAL A 361 17.41 22.35 6.91
N ARG A 362 17.51 23.43 6.15
CA ARG A 362 18.75 23.78 5.44
C ARG A 362 19.91 24.02 6.40
N GLY A 363 19.68 24.76 7.50
CA GLY A 363 20.71 25.08 8.47
C GLY A 363 21.27 23.85 9.19
N VAL A 364 20.38 22.97 9.67
CA VAL A 364 20.77 21.75 10.41
C VAL A 364 21.50 20.75 9.52
N THR A 365 21.08 20.64 8.26
CA THR A 365 21.72 19.73 7.32
C THR A 365 22.95 20.32 6.64
N GLY A 366 23.28 21.59 6.91
CA GLY A 366 24.38 22.31 6.25
C GLY A 366 24.19 22.43 4.73
N GLY A 367 22.94 22.39 4.25
CA GLY A 367 22.62 22.34 2.82
C GLY A 367 22.91 21.01 2.14
N ALA A 368 23.30 19.98 2.88
CA ALA A 368 23.66 18.66 2.34
C ALA A 368 22.51 17.65 2.35
N CYS A 369 21.25 18.09 2.55
CA CYS A 369 20.08 17.22 2.49
C CYS A 369 19.73 16.90 1.04
N ARG A 370 20.01 15.68 0.60
CA ARG A 370 19.79 15.27 -0.79
C ARG A 370 18.45 14.57 -1.00
N PHE A 371 17.84 14.01 0.04
CA PHE A 371 16.66 13.19 -0.07
C PHE A 371 15.50 13.82 0.69
N GLY A 372 14.35 13.94 0.02
CA GLY A 372 13.16 14.52 0.62
C GLY A 372 11.88 13.80 0.22
N VAL A 373 10.97 13.62 1.19
CA VAL A 373 9.62 13.10 0.94
C VAL A 373 8.58 14.06 1.50
N ASP A 374 7.64 14.46 0.68
CA ASP A 374 6.48 15.26 1.09
C ASP A 374 5.21 14.39 1.15
N PHE A 375 4.49 14.47 2.26
CA PHE A 375 3.25 13.74 2.53
C PHE A 375 2.02 14.66 2.57
N VAL A 376 2.19 15.95 2.36
CA VAL A 376 1.16 16.99 2.57
C VAL A 376 0.56 17.44 1.26
N GLY A 377 1.39 17.92 0.33
CA GLY A 377 0.90 18.40 -0.97
C GLY A 377 1.88 19.24 -1.74
N ARG A 378 1.40 19.76 -2.87
CA ARG A 378 2.22 20.43 -3.88
C ARG A 378 3.04 21.62 -3.34
N GLU A 379 2.44 22.45 -2.49
CA GLU A 379 3.11 23.64 -1.96
C GLU A 379 4.27 23.26 -1.04
N THR A 380 4.04 22.34 -0.11
CA THR A 380 5.07 21.86 0.83
C THR A 380 6.16 21.08 0.10
N ALA A 381 5.81 20.28 -0.91
CA ALA A 381 6.76 19.61 -1.78
C ALA A 381 7.65 20.62 -2.53
N GLY A 382 7.08 21.74 -3.00
CA GLY A 382 7.85 22.82 -3.62
C GLY A 382 8.81 23.51 -2.64
N ARG A 383 8.40 23.74 -1.40
CA ARG A 383 9.26 24.28 -0.34
C ARG A 383 10.38 23.31 0.01
N LEU A 384 10.06 22.02 0.14
CA LEU A 384 11.05 20.99 0.38
C LEU A 384 12.07 20.92 -0.76
N ALA A 385 11.63 20.96 -2.03
CA ALA A 385 12.52 21.02 -3.18
C ALA A 385 13.52 22.17 -3.08
N GLY A 386 13.07 23.35 -2.60
CA GLY A 386 13.91 24.55 -2.45
C GLY A 386 14.98 24.44 -1.35
N VAL A 387 14.90 23.48 -0.45
CA VAL A 387 15.89 23.25 0.62
C VAL A 387 16.79 22.05 0.38
N LEU A 388 16.41 21.17 -0.54
CA LEU A 388 17.27 20.07 -0.94
C LEU A 388 18.48 20.60 -1.72
N GLY A 389 19.64 20.03 -1.41
CA GLY A 389 20.90 20.42 -2.05
C GLY A 389 21.76 19.20 -2.34
N GLY A 390 22.35 19.16 -3.53
CA GLY A 390 23.18 18.03 -3.96
C GLY A 390 24.51 17.89 -3.21
N GLY A 391 24.97 18.95 -2.56
CA GLY A 391 26.34 18.98 -2.02
C GLY A 391 27.40 18.85 -3.12
N GLU A 392 28.66 18.91 -2.76
CA GLU A 392 29.77 18.56 -3.63
C GLU A 392 30.16 17.11 -3.38
N GLY A 393 30.21 16.31 -4.45
CA GLY A 393 30.74 14.96 -4.42
C GLY A 393 32.28 14.94 -4.40
N GLU A 394 32.86 13.75 -4.28
CA GLU A 394 34.30 13.56 -4.45
C GLU A 394 34.71 14.05 -5.85
N GLY A 395 35.62 15.04 -5.90
CA GLY A 395 36.04 15.67 -7.16
C GLY A 395 35.31 16.94 -7.56
N GLY A 396 34.41 17.51 -6.71
CA GLY A 396 33.72 18.78 -6.99
C GLY A 396 32.51 18.66 -7.91
N GLU A 397 32.06 17.44 -8.24
CA GLU A 397 30.84 17.23 -9.00
C GLU A 397 29.59 17.55 -8.14
N LYS A 398 28.67 18.34 -8.72
CA LYS A 398 27.38 18.60 -8.06
C LYS A 398 26.52 17.34 -8.10
N ARG A 399 26.26 16.77 -6.92
CA ARG A 399 25.34 15.63 -6.76
C ARG A 399 23.90 16.07 -6.87
N GLN A 400 23.07 15.25 -7.47
CA GLN A 400 21.63 15.53 -7.62
C GLN A 400 20.89 15.30 -6.30
N ALA A 401 19.90 16.14 -6.01
CA ALA A 401 18.95 15.88 -4.93
C ALA A 401 17.72 15.15 -5.47
N HIS A 402 17.04 14.40 -4.61
CA HIS A 402 15.94 13.50 -4.95
C HIS A 402 14.71 13.81 -4.10
N LEU A 403 13.55 14.03 -4.75
CA LEU A 403 12.30 14.40 -4.12
C LEU A 403 11.19 13.43 -4.51
N VAL A 404 10.39 13.01 -3.53
CA VAL A 404 9.11 12.32 -3.74
C VAL A 404 7.98 13.14 -3.14
N GLY A 405 6.98 13.50 -3.94
CA GLY A 405 5.73 14.10 -3.47
C GLY A 405 4.61 13.06 -3.45
N LEU A 406 4.40 12.38 -2.31
CA LEU A 406 3.40 11.31 -2.21
C LEU A 406 1.96 11.79 -2.34
N ALA A 407 1.66 12.99 -1.86
CA ALA A 407 0.33 13.58 -2.03
C ALA A 407 0.20 14.31 -3.37
N SER A 408 1.25 14.97 -3.83
CA SER A 408 1.33 15.66 -5.13
C SER A 408 2.73 16.17 -5.40
N ASN A 409 3.23 15.98 -6.59
CA ASN A 409 4.50 16.55 -7.01
C ASN A 409 4.42 18.08 -7.20
N PRO A 410 5.51 18.85 -6.96
CA PRO A 410 5.54 20.29 -7.17
C PRO A 410 5.45 20.64 -8.67
N LYS A 411 4.95 21.83 -8.97
CA LYS A 411 5.01 22.41 -10.32
C LYS A 411 6.36 23.10 -10.50
N GLY A 412 7.26 22.44 -11.17
CA GLY A 412 8.62 22.95 -11.39
C GLY A 412 9.50 22.78 -10.13
N VAL A 413 10.70 22.39 -10.36
CA VAL A 413 11.77 22.30 -9.37
C VAL A 413 13.02 22.95 -9.95
N GLY A 414 13.90 23.44 -9.09
CA GLY A 414 15.18 24.01 -9.52
C GLY A 414 16.06 22.94 -10.19
N GLU A 415 17.01 23.41 -10.97
CA GLU A 415 18.06 22.54 -11.51
C GLU A 415 18.75 21.78 -10.37
N GLY A 416 19.06 20.50 -10.59
CA GLY A 416 19.72 19.65 -9.59
C GLY A 416 18.78 18.91 -8.65
N VAL A 417 17.44 19.05 -8.78
CA VAL A 417 16.46 18.23 -8.04
C VAL A 417 15.72 17.32 -9.00
N ARG A 418 15.85 16.00 -8.81
CA ARG A 418 15.07 14.99 -9.52
C ARG A 418 13.80 14.66 -8.72
N VAL A 419 12.65 14.76 -9.38
CA VAL A 419 11.36 14.35 -8.81
C VAL A 419 11.03 12.94 -9.24
N HIS A 420 10.74 12.08 -8.28
CA HIS A 420 10.39 10.68 -8.48
C HIS A 420 8.89 10.45 -8.33
N SER A 421 8.41 9.40 -8.97
CA SER A 421 7.06 8.88 -8.80
C SER A 421 7.13 7.46 -8.25
N VAL A 422 6.59 7.24 -7.06
CA VAL A 422 6.64 5.91 -6.43
C VAL A 422 5.98 4.87 -7.33
N PRO A 423 6.70 3.82 -7.74
CA PRO A 423 6.20 2.81 -8.66
C PRO A 423 5.30 1.78 -7.93
N ILE A 424 4.20 2.24 -7.33
CA ILE A 424 3.34 1.44 -6.45
C ILE A 424 2.75 0.20 -7.14
N LYS A 425 2.62 0.21 -8.46
CA LYS A 425 2.14 -0.93 -9.24
C LYS A 425 3.06 -2.15 -9.15
N LEU A 426 4.36 -1.95 -8.95
CA LEU A 426 5.31 -3.06 -8.80
C LEU A 426 4.92 -3.99 -7.66
N PHE A 427 4.27 -3.47 -6.62
CA PHE A 427 3.85 -4.25 -5.49
C PHE A 427 2.85 -5.37 -5.84
N HIS A 428 1.88 -5.10 -6.69
CA HIS A 428 0.85 -6.09 -7.04
C HIS A 428 1.03 -6.72 -8.44
N GLU A 429 1.72 -6.03 -9.37
CA GLU A 429 1.94 -6.53 -10.71
C GLU A 429 3.25 -7.34 -10.86
N VAL A 430 4.17 -7.24 -9.88
CA VAL A 430 5.44 -7.98 -9.85
C VAL A 430 5.51 -8.80 -8.56
N PRO A 431 5.10 -10.08 -8.59
CA PRO A 431 4.97 -10.90 -7.38
C PRO A 431 6.24 -10.99 -6.53
N GLU A 432 7.41 -10.93 -7.14
CA GLU A 432 8.70 -10.94 -6.43
C GLU A 432 8.86 -9.70 -5.54
N VAL A 433 8.45 -8.52 -6.02
CA VAL A 433 8.51 -7.27 -5.26
C VAL A 433 7.50 -7.29 -4.12
N GLY A 434 6.26 -7.71 -4.41
CA GLY A 434 5.22 -7.85 -3.39
C GLY A 434 5.63 -8.78 -2.27
N ARG A 435 6.08 -9.98 -2.61
CA ARG A 435 6.55 -11.00 -1.66
C ARG A 435 7.70 -10.49 -0.80
N ALA A 436 8.75 -9.97 -1.42
CA ALA A 436 9.91 -9.45 -0.68
C ALA A 436 9.50 -8.34 0.31
N THR A 437 8.56 -7.47 -0.08
CA THR A 437 8.03 -6.40 0.76
C THR A 437 7.23 -6.95 1.94
N MET A 438 6.32 -7.90 1.70
CA MET A 438 5.45 -8.44 2.74
C MET A 438 6.18 -9.37 3.71
N GLU A 439 7.08 -10.21 3.23
CA GLU A 439 7.95 -11.02 4.08
C GLU A 439 8.87 -10.16 4.97
N TRP A 440 9.34 -9.02 4.44
CA TRP A 440 10.11 -8.08 5.25
C TRP A 440 9.26 -7.42 6.34
N LEU A 441 8.03 -6.98 6.00
CA LEU A 441 7.10 -6.43 6.98
C LEU A 441 6.81 -7.44 8.10
N GLU A 442 6.54 -8.70 7.76
CA GLU A 442 6.31 -9.77 8.72
C GLU A 442 7.48 -9.90 9.71
N ARG A 443 8.72 -10.01 9.21
CA ARG A 443 9.92 -10.09 10.07
C ARG A 443 10.12 -8.85 10.94
N LEU A 444 9.85 -7.65 10.41
CA LEU A 444 9.96 -6.42 11.20
C LEU A 444 8.95 -6.37 12.33
N LEU A 445 7.73 -6.84 12.11
CA LEU A 445 6.68 -6.90 13.12
C LEU A 445 6.96 -7.98 14.16
N GLU A 446 7.37 -9.18 13.74
CA GLU A 446 7.76 -10.27 14.65
C GLU A 446 8.95 -9.90 15.53
N GLY A 447 9.92 -9.16 14.96
CA GLY A 447 11.10 -8.67 15.69
C GLY A 447 10.86 -7.41 16.54
N GLY A 448 9.64 -6.84 16.51
CA GLY A 448 9.37 -5.56 17.19
C GLY A 448 10.17 -4.37 16.64
N LEU A 449 10.68 -4.48 15.40
CA LEU A 449 11.53 -3.47 14.75
C LEU A 449 10.73 -2.41 14.01
N LEU A 450 9.44 -2.64 13.81
CA LEU A 450 8.49 -1.67 13.27
C LEU A 450 7.32 -1.51 14.24
N THR A 451 7.12 -0.30 14.72
CA THR A 451 6.00 0.06 15.59
C THR A 451 4.86 0.64 14.75
N PRO A 452 3.65 0.03 14.77
CA PRO A 452 2.47 0.61 14.13
C PRO A 452 2.12 1.98 14.73
N PRO A 453 1.42 2.85 13.96
CA PRO A 453 0.87 4.09 14.50
C PRO A 453 -0.20 3.80 15.55
N GLU A 454 -0.47 4.78 16.39
CA GLU A 454 -1.64 4.75 17.28
C GLU A 454 -2.92 4.68 16.46
N VAL A 455 -3.82 3.76 16.83
CA VAL A 455 -5.07 3.51 16.09
C VAL A 455 -6.27 3.98 16.91
N VAL A 456 -7.18 4.65 16.22
CA VAL A 456 -8.53 4.93 16.72
C VAL A 456 -9.47 3.95 16.04
N VAL A 457 -10.13 3.10 16.82
CA VAL A 457 -11.07 2.12 16.30
C VAL A 457 -12.47 2.73 16.24
N GLU A 458 -13.07 2.72 15.06
CA GLU A 458 -14.46 3.09 14.84
C GLU A 458 -15.32 1.82 14.87
N LYS A 459 -16.44 1.90 15.56
CA LYS A 459 -17.38 0.78 15.69
C LYS A 459 -18.45 0.79 14.59
N GLY A 460 -19.17 -0.32 14.45
CA GLY A 460 -20.33 -0.43 13.55
C GLY A 460 -20.02 -1.11 12.22
N GLY A 461 -18.89 -1.82 12.11
CA GLY A 461 -18.54 -2.59 10.92
C GLY A 461 -18.53 -1.74 9.65
N LEU A 462 -18.91 -2.31 8.52
CA LEU A 462 -18.96 -1.58 7.25
C LEU A 462 -19.85 -0.32 7.32
N ALA A 463 -20.94 -0.33 8.10
CA ALA A 463 -21.81 0.83 8.27
C ALA A 463 -21.10 2.02 8.93
N GLY A 464 -20.10 1.77 9.78
CA GLY A 464 -19.30 2.78 10.46
C GLY A 464 -18.29 3.50 9.56
N VAL A 465 -17.92 2.93 8.41
CA VAL A 465 -16.87 3.47 7.53
C VAL A 465 -17.13 4.91 7.09
N ASN A 466 -18.37 5.25 6.69
CA ASN A 466 -18.69 6.61 6.27
C ASN A 466 -18.51 7.63 7.41
N ALA A 467 -18.88 7.28 8.65
CA ALA A 467 -18.69 8.15 9.82
C ALA A 467 -17.21 8.36 10.10
N ALA A 468 -16.40 7.30 10.02
CA ALA A 468 -14.96 7.36 10.15
C ALA A 468 -14.31 8.24 9.07
N LEU A 469 -14.72 8.11 7.81
CA LEU A 469 -14.25 8.95 6.71
C LEU A 469 -14.63 10.43 6.91
N ASP A 470 -15.81 10.72 7.47
CA ASP A 470 -16.22 12.08 7.81
C ASP A 470 -15.30 12.71 8.88
N ARG A 471 -14.86 11.94 9.86
CA ARG A 471 -13.86 12.40 10.86
C ARG A 471 -12.55 12.77 10.19
N MET A 472 -12.09 11.96 9.21
CA MET A 472 -10.90 12.28 8.42
C MET A 472 -11.09 13.56 7.59
N ARG A 473 -12.27 13.75 6.95
CA ARG A 473 -12.60 14.97 6.17
C ARG A 473 -12.53 16.22 7.03
N ARG A 474 -12.98 16.14 8.29
CA ARG A 474 -12.94 17.27 9.24
C ARG A 474 -11.54 17.49 9.86
N GLY A 475 -10.55 16.66 9.52
CA GLY A 475 -9.19 16.77 10.09
C GLY A 475 -9.10 16.41 11.57
N GLU A 476 -10.05 15.62 12.10
CA GLU A 476 -10.05 15.19 13.51
C GLU A 476 -8.93 14.17 13.81
N ILE A 477 -8.43 13.53 12.77
CA ILE A 477 -7.42 12.48 12.85
C ILE A 477 -6.08 13.04 12.41
N SER A 478 -5.14 13.13 13.33
CA SER A 478 -3.79 13.64 13.07
C SER A 478 -2.76 12.85 13.87
N GLY A 479 -1.76 12.31 13.21
CA GLY A 479 -0.73 11.45 13.79
C GLY A 479 -1.24 10.12 14.35
N ARG A 480 -2.45 9.75 14.00
CA ARG A 480 -3.13 8.48 14.33
C ARG A 480 -3.71 7.89 13.06
N ARG A 481 -4.10 6.64 13.13
CA ARG A 481 -4.81 5.94 12.06
C ARG A 481 -6.23 5.61 12.49
N LEU A 482 -7.20 5.69 11.57
CA LEU A 482 -8.52 5.10 11.77
C LEU A 482 -8.54 3.68 11.24
N ALA A 483 -9.13 2.79 12.03
CA ALA A 483 -9.52 1.46 11.61
C ALA A 483 -10.98 1.21 11.97
N VAL A 484 -11.62 0.34 11.20
CA VAL A 484 -12.99 -0.14 11.46
C VAL A 484 -12.91 -1.64 11.67
N GLU A 485 -13.43 -2.13 12.79
CA GLU A 485 -13.54 -3.57 13.06
C GLU A 485 -14.85 -4.12 12.52
N LEU A 486 -14.77 -5.30 11.90
CA LEU A 486 -15.90 -6.10 11.44
C LEU A 486 -16.10 -7.27 12.40
N ASP A 487 -17.36 -7.58 12.67
CA ASP A 487 -17.77 -8.66 13.58
C ASP A 487 -17.42 -10.06 13.05
#